data_19646af76d6ec51d1ff1c7278ea3e753
#
_entry.id   19646af76d6ec51d1ff1c7278ea3e753
#
_cell.length_a   1.000
_cell.length_b   1.000
_cell.length_c   1.000
_cell.angle_alpha   90.00
_cell.angle_beta   90.00
_cell.angle_gamma   90.00
#
_symmetry.space_group_name_H-M   'P 1'
#
loop_
_entity.id
_entity.type
_entity.pdbx_description
1 polymer ?
#
loop_
_entity_poly.entity_id
_entity_poly.type
_entity_poly.pdbx_seq_one_letter_code
_entity_poly.pdbx_strand_id
1 'polypeptide(L)'
;MNRLLLLLLCCLPLLAAARTPVTEVAVLSTLHAMHDDVPAYSQEALAASVRKLAPDALCIEVRPDRFAARAPEPNKIEYPGVIYPLIEAKGYRACPMEPAEPDYGRILAPYRRANEAFGEAHPEQAEGFARYMDAMYAVLRAYWTSPARVNDATTDAQMRAKHALQEALVGDGEREGWEAWNRQFLKAIDRAIVENPGRRIVVLAGVEHGYWLRDHLARRDDIRLLDTAALLSAPP
;
A
#
# COMPACT_ATOMS: atom_id res chain seq x y z
N MET A 1 -38.29 -13.64 -69.91
CA MET A 1 -37.43 -12.54 -69.36
C MET A 1 -37.32 -12.73 -67.88
N ASN A 2 -36.28 -13.48 -67.43
CA ASN A 2 -36.04 -13.78 -66.03
C ASN A 2 -35.06 -12.74 -65.47
N ARG A 3 -35.51 -11.94 -64.50
CA ARG A 3 -34.68 -11.01 -63.75
C ARG A 3 -34.11 -11.76 -62.47
N LEU A 4 -32.85 -12.10 -62.53
CA LEU A 4 -32.10 -12.62 -61.37
C LEU A 4 -31.83 -11.45 -60.42
N LEU A 5 -32.40 -11.46 -59.21
CA LEU A 5 -32.10 -10.49 -58.16
C LEU A 5 -30.92 -11.03 -57.38
N LEU A 6 -29.74 -10.42 -57.51
CA LEU A 6 -28.53 -10.73 -56.71
C LEU A 6 -28.66 -10.01 -55.36
N LEU A 7 -28.90 -10.77 -54.31
CA LEU A 7 -28.83 -10.29 -52.91
C LEU A 7 -27.33 -10.26 -52.48
N LEU A 8 -26.76 -9.07 -52.43
CA LEU A 8 -25.43 -8.85 -51.85
C LEU A 8 -25.56 -8.87 -50.33
N LEU A 9 -25.14 -9.97 -49.70
CA LEU A 9 -25.04 -10.10 -48.24
C LEU A 9 -23.79 -9.36 -47.81
N CYS A 10 -23.92 -8.11 -47.31
CA CYS A 10 -22.80 -7.40 -46.65
C CYS A 10 -22.51 -8.02 -45.30
N CYS A 11 -21.51 -8.90 -45.22
CA CYS A 11 -20.90 -9.33 -43.97
C CYS A 11 -20.11 -8.14 -43.37
N LEU A 12 -20.71 -7.37 -42.48
CA LEU A 12 -20.01 -6.44 -41.63
C LEU A 12 -19.23 -7.27 -40.57
N PRO A 13 -17.89 -7.15 -40.49
CA PRO A 13 -17.16 -7.77 -39.38
C PRO A 13 -17.58 -7.07 -38.08
N LEU A 14 -18.19 -7.83 -37.15
CA LEU A 14 -18.32 -7.40 -35.76
C LEU A 14 -16.90 -7.28 -35.22
N LEU A 15 -16.37 -6.06 -35.17
CA LEU A 15 -15.22 -5.71 -34.36
C LEU A 15 -15.62 -5.88 -32.89
N ALA A 16 -15.38 -7.07 -32.33
CA ALA A 16 -15.45 -7.27 -30.91
C ALA A 16 -14.40 -6.33 -30.29
N ALA A 17 -14.85 -5.23 -29.70
CA ALA A 17 -13.99 -4.37 -28.92
C ALA A 17 -13.34 -5.22 -27.82
N ALA A 18 -12.05 -5.50 -27.96
CA ALA A 18 -11.30 -6.20 -26.94
C ALA A 18 -11.40 -5.36 -25.64
N ARG A 19 -12.13 -5.90 -24.64
CA ARG A 19 -12.19 -5.27 -23.32
C ARG A 19 -10.75 -5.16 -22.80
N THR A 20 -10.32 -3.96 -22.49
CA THR A 20 -9.04 -3.76 -21.78
C THR A 20 -9.05 -4.59 -20.50
N PRO A 21 -8.05 -5.44 -20.26
CA PRO A 21 -7.99 -6.20 -19.02
C PRO A 21 -8.09 -5.27 -17.83
N VAL A 22 -8.82 -5.68 -16.79
CA VAL A 22 -8.97 -4.90 -15.55
C VAL A 22 -7.64 -4.89 -14.81
N THR A 23 -7.17 -3.71 -14.38
CA THR A 23 -5.96 -3.57 -13.57
C THR A 23 -6.17 -4.23 -12.21
N GLU A 24 -5.22 -5.07 -11.80
CA GLU A 24 -5.22 -5.72 -10.49
C GLU A 24 -4.37 -4.94 -9.51
N VAL A 25 -4.85 -4.76 -8.29
CA VAL A 25 -4.11 -4.09 -7.21
C VAL A 25 -4.06 -4.98 -5.98
N ALA A 26 -2.87 -5.20 -5.42
CA ALA A 26 -2.66 -5.87 -4.15
C ALA A 26 -1.98 -4.90 -3.16
N VAL A 27 -2.49 -4.77 -1.95
CA VAL A 27 -1.84 -4.00 -0.88
C VAL A 27 -1.05 -4.95 0.00
N LEU A 28 0.26 -4.86 -0.05
CA LEU A 28 1.20 -5.65 0.75
C LEU A 28 1.79 -4.78 1.85
N SER A 29 1.36 -5.02 3.08
CA SER A 29 1.86 -4.33 4.27
C SER A 29 3.29 -4.75 4.57
N THR A 30 4.18 -3.77 4.88
CA THR A 30 5.54 -3.99 5.35
C THR A 30 5.63 -3.68 6.84
N LEU A 31 6.71 -4.11 7.48
CA LEU A 31 6.94 -3.90 8.91
C LEU A 31 8.05 -2.89 9.20
N HIS A 32 8.66 -2.32 8.16
CA HIS A 32 9.81 -1.43 8.28
C HIS A 32 10.93 -2.07 9.13
N ALA A 33 11.50 -1.36 10.10
CA ALA A 33 12.54 -1.91 10.97
C ALA A 33 12.09 -3.16 11.74
N MET A 34 10.79 -3.36 11.97
CA MET A 34 10.29 -4.56 12.66
C MET A 34 10.41 -5.86 11.83
N HIS A 35 10.83 -5.81 10.56
CA HIS A 35 11.19 -7.03 9.84
C HIS A 35 12.31 -7.82 10.55
N ASP A 36 13.17 -7.13 11.29
CA ASP A 36 14.24 -7.77 12.08
C ASP A 36 13.69 -8.46 13.36
N ASP A 37 12.53 -8.01 13.86
CA ASP A 37 11.88 -8.54 15.07
C ASP A 37 10.85 -9.65 14.77
N VAL A 38 10.49 -9.86 13.49
CA VAL A 38 9.46 -10.82 13.05
C VAL A 38 10.07 -11.82 12.05
N PRO A 39 10.76 -12.88 12.50
CA PRO A 39 11.45 -13.82 11.61
C PRO A 39 10.53 -14.47 10.56
N ALA A 40 9.25 -14.67 10.89
CA ALA A 40 8.25 -15.21 9.97
C ALA A 40 7.90 -14.24 8.81
N TYR A 41 8.27 -12.96 8.95
CA TYR A 41 8.15 -11.95 7.90
C TYR A 41 9.43 -11.11 7.81
N SER A 42 10.57 -11.79 7.70
CA SER A 42 11.87 -11.17 7.43
C SER A 42 11.89 -10.41 6.10
N GLN A 43 12.94 -9.64 5.83
CA GLN A 43 13.11 -8.97 4.54
C GLN A 43 13.12 -9.97 3.37
N GLU A 44 13.69 -11.17 3.53
CA GLU A 44 13.66 -12.24 2.52
C GLU A 44 12.25 -12.76 2.30
N ALA A 45 11.46 -12.92 3.37
CA ALA A 45 10.05 -13.34 3.27
C ALA A 45 9.20 -12.25 2.61
N LEU A 46 9.49 -10.97 2.83
CA LEU A 46 8.89 -9.85 2.08
C LEU A 46 9.22 -9.94 0.59
N ALA A 47 10.49 -10.11 0.24
CA ALA A 47 10.92 -10.24 -1.16
C ALA A 47 10.29 -11.47 -1.83
N ALA A 48 10.14 -12.60 -1.10
CA ALA A 48 9.42 -13.77 -1.58
C ALA A 48 7.93 -13.49 -1.80
N SER A 49 7.29 -12.74 -0.90
CA SER A 49 5.90 -12.30 -1.01
C SER A 49 5.66 -11.44 -2.25
N VAL A 50 6.56 -10.47 -2.51
CA VAL A 50 6.50 -9.65 -3.72
C VAL A 50 6.61 -10.52 -4.98
N ARG A 51 7.58 -11.44 -5.02
CA ARG A 51 7.71 -12.37 -6.17
C ARG A 51 6.47 -13.25 -6.36
N LYS A 52 5.87 -13.74 -5.27
CA LYS A 52 4.64 -14.54 -5.31
C LYS A 52 3.44 -13.77 -5.85
N LEU A 53 3.33 -12.48 -5.52
CA LEU A 53 2.29 -11.61 -6.05
C LEU A 53 2.51 -11.24 -7.52
N ALA A 54 3.71 -11.48 -8.06
CA ALA A 54 4.07 -11.31 -9.46
C ALA A 54 3.65 -9.94 -10.06
N PRO A 55 4.14 -8.81 -9.51
CA PRO A 55 3.76 -7.48 -9.97
C PRO A 55 4.39 -7.14 -11.34
N ASP A 56 3.69 -6.30 -12.10
CA ASP A 56 4.27 -5.53 -13.22
C ASP A 56 4.83 -4.19 -12.72
N ALA A 57 4.21 -3.64 -11.67
CA ALA A 57 4.61 -2.38 -11.05
C ALA A 57 4.54 -2.47 -9.51
N LEU A 58 5.45 -1.74 -8.85
CA LEU A 58 5.51 -1.60 -7.39
C LEU A 58 5.32 -0.13 -7.02
N CYS A 59 4.23 0.17 -6.30
CA CYS A 59 4.10 1.44 -5.58
C CYS A 59 4.78 1.27 -4.22
N ILE A 60 5.72 2.16 -3.89
CA ILE A 60 6.61 2.03 -2.74
C ILE A 60 6.55 3.26 -1.84
N GLU A 61 6.56 3.07 -0.53
CA GLU A 61 6.47 4.13 0.48
C GLU A 61 7.81 4.83 0.69
N VAL A 62 8.27 5.50 -0.37
CA VAL A 62 9.49 6.30 -0.36
C VAL A 62 9.29 7.58 -1.15
N ARG A 63 10.13 8.59 -0.90
CA ARG A 63 10.15 9.82 -1.68
C ARG A 63 10.81 9.59 -3.05
N PRO A 64 10.32 10.24 -4.13
CA PRO A 64 10.91 10.10 -5.47
C PRO A 64 12.40 10.44 -5.54
N ASP A 65 12.82 11.52 -4.87
CA ASP A 65 14.21 11.97 -4.83
C ASP A 65 15.11 10.97 -4.09
N ARG A 66 14.62 10.41 -2.97
CA ARG A 66 15.35 9.40 -2.22
C ARG A 66 15.45 8.08 -2.96
N PHE A 67 14.38 7.66 -3.64
CA PHE A 67 14.41 6.50 -4.52
C PHE A 67 15.40 6.67 -5.67
N ALA A 68 15.39 7.82 -6.35
CA ALA A 68 16.31 8.11 -7.45
C ALA A 68 17.78 8.08 -7.01
N ALA A 69 18.07 8.60 -5.82
CA ALA A 69 19.40 8.62 -5.23
C ALA A 69 19.80 7.28 -4.55
N ARG A 70 18.89 6.29 -4.47
CA ARG A 70 19.08 5.07 -3.64
C ARG A 70 19.52 5.43 -2.21
N ALA A 71 18.95 6.51 -1.68
CA ALA A 71 19.32 7.02 -0.38
C ALA A 71 18.92 6.04 0.74
N PRO A 72 19.68 5.97 1.85
CA PRO A 72 19.29 5.18 3.01
C PRO A 72 17.92 5.58 3.56
N GLU A 73 17.14 4.61 3.98
CA GLU A 73 15.85 4.79 4.66
C GLU A 73 15.97 4.22 6.09
N PRO A 74 16.32 5.02 7.10
CA PRO A 74 16.76 4.51 8.41
C PRO A 74 15.74 3.59 9.10
N ASN A 75 14.45 3.90 8.96
CA ASN A 75 13.38 3.12 9.57
C ASN A 75 12.69 2.16 8.57
N LYS A 76 12.96 2.30 7.28
CA LYS A 76 12.34 1.53 6.19
C LYS A 76 13.40 0.66 5.51
N ILE A 77 14.02 -0.20 6.33
CA ILE A 77 15.20 -1.00 5.98
C ILE A 77 14.98 -1.95 4.79
N GLU A 78 13.74 -2.36 4.57
CA GLU A 78 13.37 -3.27 3.50
C GLU A 78 13.54 -2.66 2.10
N TYR A 79 13.41 -1.32 1.96
CA TYR A 79 13.54 -0.71 0.64
C TYR A 79 14.98 -0.80 0.13
N PRO A 80 16.00 -0.27 0.81
CA PRO A 80 17.38 -0.46 0.36
C PRO A 80 17.85 -1.92 0.48
N GLY A 81 17.33 -2.67 1.46
CA GLY A 81 17.77 -4.04 1.73
C GLY A 81 17.36 -5.04 0.67
N VAL A 82 16.10 -5.08 0.27
CA VAL A 82 15.57 -6.11 -0.65
C VAL A 82 14.70 -5.57 -1.79
N ILE A 83 13.97 -4.45 -1.60
CA ILE A 83 13.01 -3.99 -2.61
C ILE A 83 13.71 -3.30 -3.78
N TYR A 84 14.67 -2.40 -3.55
CA TYR A 84 15.42 -1.77 -4.65
C TYR A 84 16.19 -2.81 -5.47
N PRO A 85 16.95 -3.74 -4.87
CA PRO A 85 17.57 -4.84 -5.61
C PRO A 85 16.58 -5.69 -6.41
N LEU A 86 15.39 -5.94 -5.85
CA LEU A 86 14.35 -6.73 -6.52
C LEU A 86 13.76 -5.99 -7.72
N ILE A 87 13.51 -4.68 -7.59
CA ILE A 87 13.05 -3.82 -8.70
C ILE A 87 14.05 -3.88 -9.85
N GLU A 88 15.34 -3.73 -9.56
CA GLU A 88 16.41 -3.75 -10.57
C GLU A 88 16.54 -5.13 -11.23
N ALA A 89 16.58 -6.19 -10.43
CA ALA A 89 16.75 -7.55 -10.93
C ALA A 89 15.58 -8.06 -11.78
N LYS A 90 14.37 -7.57 -11.52
CA LYS A 90 13.14 -8.00 -12.21
C LYS A 90 12.63 -7.00 -13.24
N GLY A 91 13.17 -5.79 -13.26
CA GLY A 91 12.69 -4.73 -14.14
C GLY A 91 11.28 -4.22 -13.80
N TYR A 92 10.85 -4.33 -12.54
CA TYR A 92 9.56 -3.80 -12.12
C TYR A 92 9.49 -2.27 -12.27
N ARG A 93 8.37 -1.77 -12.74
CA ARG A 93 8.11 -0.32 -12.73
C ARG A 93 7.92 0.15 -11.29
N ALA A 94 8.69 1.14 -10.85
CA ALA A 94 8.57 1.70 -9.51
C ALA A 94 7.74 2.98 -9.51
N CYS A 95 6.81 3.10 -8.55
CA CYS A 95 6.00 4.28 -8.30
C CYS A 95 6.21 4.73 -6.84
N PRO A 96 7.13 5.67 -6.56
CA PRO A 96 7.26 6.27 -5.25
C PRO A 96 5.98 7.02 -4.83
N MET A 97 5.49 6.75 -3.60
CA MET A 97 4.19 7.25 -3.14
C MET A 97 4.29 8.47 -2.23
N GLU A 98 5.39 8.62 -1.50
CA GLU A 98 5.58 9.80 -0.67
C GLU A 98 5.78 11.06 -1.54
N PRO A 99 5.30 12.22 -1.09
CA PRO A 99 5.52 13.46 -1.82
C PRO A 99 6.98 13.89 -1.74
N ALA A 100 7.47 14.57 -2.79
CA ALA A 100 8.73 15.29 -2.72
C ALA A 100 8.59 16.56 -1.86
N GLU A 101 9.70 17.17 -1.47
CA GLU A 101 9.66 18.51 -0.90
C GLU A 101 9.18 19.54 -1.95
N PRO A 102 8.46 20.59 -1.56
CA PRO A 102 8.10 20.99 -0.19
C PRO A 102 6.81 20.32 0.35
N ASP A 103 6.13 19.50 -0.42
CA ASP A 103 4.84 18.91 -0.04
C ASP A 103 4.98 17.92 1.12
N TYR A 104 6.10 17.20 1.19
CA TYR A 104 6.43 16.32 2.31
C TYR A 104 6.37 17.08 3.65
N GLY A 105 7.13 18.15 3.77
CA GLY A 105 7.14 18.96 4.98
C GLY A 105 5.80 19.65 5.24
N ARG A 106 5.10 20.10 4.20
CA ARG A 106 3.79 20.75 4.31
C ARG A 106 2.72 19.84 4.91
N ILE A 107 2.70 18.57 4.52
CA ILE A 107 1.74 17.58 5.03
C ILE A 107 2.12 17.13 6.44
N LEU A 108 3.39 16.85 6.71
CA LEU A 108 3.82 16.30 8.00
C LEU A 108 3.90 17.34 9.12
N ALA A 109 4.22 18.61 8.84
CA ALA A 109 4.44 19.59 9.90
C ALA A 109 3.19 19.86 10.76
N PRO A 110 1.97 20.03 10.21
CA PRO A 110 0.76 20.14 11.03
C PRO A 110 0.49 18.91 11.90
N TYR A 111 0.63 17.74 11.32
CA TYR A 111 0.47 16.44 12.00
C TYR A 111 1.43 16.30 13.19
N ARG A 112 2.71 16.58 12.99
CA ARG A 112 3.73 16.52 14.05
C ARG A 112 3.42 17.52 15.17
N ARG A 113 3.08 18.77 14.82
CA ARG A 113 2.74 19.78 15.82
C ARG A 113 1.53 19.41 16.66
N ALA A 114 0.51 18.77 16.08
CA ALA A 114 -0.66 18.31 16.82
C ALA A 114 -0.28 17.24 17.86
N ASN A 115 0.53 16.26 17.47
CA ASN A 115 1.01 15.21 18.37
C ASN A 115 1.96 15.74 19.46
N GLU A 116 2.86 16.67 19.12
CA GLU A 116 3.75 17.35 20.06
C GLU A 116 2.94 18.15 21.09
N ALA A 117 1.98 18.98 20.64
CA ALA A 117 1.12 19.77 21.50
C ALA A 117 0.26 18.90 22.44
N PHE A 118 -0.25 17.77 21.95
CA PHE A 118 -0.94 16.79 22.77
C PHE A 118 -0.02 16.22 23.85
N GLY A 119 1.19 15.80 23.50
CA GLY A 119 2.17 15.28 24.46
C GLY A 119 2.54 16.26 25.56
N GLU A 120 2.68 17.55 25.19
CA GLU A 120 2.97 18.64 26.16
C GLU A 120 1.77 18.93 27.08
N ALA A 121 0.56 18.96 26.53
CA ALA A 121 -0.64 19.29 27.27
C ALA A 121 -1.18 18.13 28.13
N HIS A 122 -0.95 16.88 27.71
CA HIS A 122 -1.51 15.67 28.30
C HIS A 122 -0.47 14.55 28.49
N PRO A 123 0.63 14.79 29.24
CA PRO A 123 1.76 13.85 29.31
C PRO A 123 1.39 12.46 29.82
N GLU A 124 0.48 12.35 30.79
CA GLU A 124 0.03 11.06 31.32
C GLU A 124 -0.76 10.24 30.27
N GLN A 125 -1.59 10.92 29.46
CA GLN A 125 -2.34 10.26 28.37
C GLN A 125 -1.39 9.84 27.24
N ALA A 126 -0.44 10.70 26.89
CA ALA A 126 0.58 10.38 25.89
C ALA A 126 1.44 9.18 26.30
N GLU A 127 1.86 9.12 27.57
CA GLU A 127 2.56 7.96 28.13
C GLU A 127 1.69 6.70 28.15
N GLY A 128 0.41 6.86 28.52
CA GLY A 128 -0.58 5.77 28.48
C GLY A 128 -0.75 5.22 27.07
N PHE A 129 -0.85 6.09 26.07
CA PHE A 129 -0.94 5.69 24.66
C PHE A 129 0.34 4.99 24.19
N ALA A 130 1.52 5.47 24.55
CA ALA A 130 2.80 4.81 24.24
C ALA A 130 2.85 3.39 24.82
N ARG A 131 2.47 3.19 26.08
CA ARG A 131 2.39 1.84 26.69
C ARG A 131 1.38 0.94 25.97
N TYR A 132 0.23 1.49 25.55
CA TYR A 132 -0.75 0.74 24.74
C TYR A 132 -0.12 0.29 23.40
N MET A 133 0.59 1.18 22.71
CA MET A 133 1.28 0.86 21.45
C MET A 133 2.29 -0.26 21.62
N ASP A 134 3.14 -0.18 22.65
CA ASP A 134 4.15 -1.20 22.95
C ASP A 134 3.50 -2.57 23.20
N ALA A 135 2.44 -2.61 24.00
CA ALA A 135 1.69 -3.83 24.30
C ALA A 135 0.99 -4.40 23.05
N MET A 136 0.35 -3.55 22.26
CA MET A 136 -0.31 -3.94 21.01
C MET A 136 0.70 -4.56 20.03
N TYR A 137 1.83 -3.91 19.80
CA TYR A 137 2.86 -4.45 18.92
C TYR A 137 3.52 -5.71 19.47
N ALA A 138 3.67 -5.85 20.78
CA ALA A 138 4.15 -7.09 21.38
C ALA A 138 3.21 -8.28 21.06
N VAL A 139 1.89 -8.06 21.17
CA VAL A 139 0.87 -9.07 20.83
C VAL A 139 0.89 -9.35 19.31
N LEU A 140 0.98 -8.31 18.48
CA LEU A 140 1.01 -8.47 17.01
C LEU A 140 2.26 -9.20 16.54
N ARG A 141 3.45 -8.93 17.10
CA ARG A 141 4.67 -9.69 16.77
C ARG A 141 4.50 -11.18 17.05
N ALA A 142 3.81 -11.55 18.12
CA ALA A 142 3.48 -12.96 18.39
C ALA A 142 2.42 -13.54 17.43
N TYR A 143 1.49 -12.70 16.97
CA TYR A 143 0.44 -13.09 16.01
C TYR A 143 0.96 -13.23 14.56
N TRP A 144 1.95 -12.45 14.17
CA TRP A 144 2.50 -12.39 12.81
C TRP A 144 3.40 -13.60 12.49
N THR A 145 2.80 -14.77 12.44
CA THR A 145 3.49 -16.05 12.17
C THR A 145 3.70 -16.33 10.68
N SER A 146 3.25 -15.44 9.81
CA SER A 146 3.45 -15.50 8.36
C SER A 146 3.18 -14.14 7.71
N PRO A 147 3.66 -13.90 6.47
CA PRO A 147 3.29 -12.71 5.70
C PRO A 147 1.77 -12.50 5.55
N ALA A 148 1.00 -13.59 5.45
CA ALA A 148 -0.45 -13.53 5.35
C ALA A 148 -1.09 -12.94 6.63
N ARG A 149 -0.55 -13.24 7.82
CA ARG A 149 -1.06 -12.70 9.09
C ARG A 149 -0.83 -11.20 9.24
N VAL A 150 0.23 -10.68 8.68
CA VAL A 150 0.48 -9.22 8.62
C VAL A 150 -0.53 -8.50 7.71
N ASN A 151 -1.10 -9.24 6.76
CA ASN A 151 -1.99 -8.68 5.72
C ASN A 151 -3.46 -9.07 5.88
N ASP A 152 -3.84 -9.65 7.02
CA ASP A 152 -5.21 -10.14 7.25
C ASP A 152 -6.10 -9.11 7.97
N ALA A 153 -7.40 -9.42 8.00
CA ALA A 153 -8.42 -8.56 8.62
C ALA A 153 -8.19 -8.33 10.13
N THR A 154 -7.52 -9.25 10.84
CA THR A 154 -7.18 -9.08 12.26
C THR A 154 -6.15 -7.98 12.44
N THR A 155 -5.08 -7.99 11.65
CA THR A 155 -4.08 -6.91 11.65
C THR A 155 -4.71 -5.57 11.26
N ASP A 156 -5.54 -5.54 10.21
CA ASP A 156 -6.25 -4.33 9.79
C ASP A 156 -7.15 -3.77 10.89
N ALA A 157 -7.87 -4.62 11.62
CA ALA A 157 -8.73 -4.20 12.73
C ALA A 157 -7.92 -3.56 13.87
N GLN A 158 -6.74 -4.11 14.19
CA GLN A 158 -5.86 -3.54 15.23
C GLN A 158 -5.29 -2.18 14.81
N MET A 159 -4.83 -2.03 13.57
CA MET A 159 -4.34 -0.75 13.04
C MET A 159 -5.45 0.31 13.04
N ARG A 160 -6.65 -0.06 12.61
CA ARG A 160 -7.83 0.82 12.64
C ARG A 160 -8.17 1.28 14.06
N ALA A 161 -8.20 0.35 15.03
CA ALA A 161 -8.47 0.67 16.43
C ALA A 161 -7.42 1.61 17.03
N LYS A 162 -6.14 1.38 16.72
CA LYS A 162 -5.02 2.24 17.12
C LYS A 162 -5.21 3.67 16.61
N HIS A 163 -5.47 3.84 15.32
CA HIS A 163 -5.65 5.17 14.74
C HIS A 163 -6.91 5.87 15.25
N ALA A 164 -8.01 5.13 15.46
CA ALA A 164 -9.22 5.69 16.05
C ALA A 164 -8.98 6.19 17.48
N LEU A 165 -8.20 5.47 18.29
CA LEU A 165 -7.83 5.91 19.64
C LEU A 165 -6.90 7.13 19.59
N GLN A 166 -5.90 7.14 18.71
CA GLN A 166 -4.98 8.26 18.56
C GLN A 166 -5.73 9.53 18.12
N GLU A 167 -6.65 9.42 17.17
CA GLU A 167 -7.51 10.52 16.75
C GLU A 167 -8.38 11.04 17.90
N ALA A 168 -8.96 10.14 18.70
CA ALA A 168 -9.76 10.52 19.86
C ALA A 168 -8.95 11.27 20.93
N LEU A 169 -7.66 10.97 21.07
CA LEU A 169 -6.76 11.62 22.02
C LEU A 169 -6.23 12.95 21.52
N VAL A 170 -5.73 12.98 20.28
CA VAL A 170 -5.02 14.12 19.69
C VAL A 170 -5.97 15.10 18.99
N GLY A 171 -7.07 14.59 18.42
CA GLY A 171 -8.10 15.38 17.75
C GLY A 171 -7.85 15.61 16.27
N ASP A 172 -8.42 16.70 15.75
CA ASP A 172 -8.50 17.00 14.30
C ASP A 172 -7.13 17.04 13.61
N GLY A 173 -6.09 17.50 14.29
CA GLY A 173 -4.76 17.59 13.68
C GLY A 173 -4.16 16.22 13.35
N GLU A 174 -4.44 15.20 14.17
CA GLU A 174 -4.11 13.80 13.89
C GLU A 174 -4.91 13.29 12.70
N ARG A 175 -6.24 13.41 12.74
CA ARG A 175 -7.13 12.94 11.68
C ARG A 175 -6.77 13.55 10.32
N GLU A 176 -6.66 14.88 10.25
CA GLU A 176 -6.38 15.60 9.01
C GLU A 176 -4.99 15.24 8.44
N GLY A 177 -3.99 15.12 9.31
CA GLY A 177 -2.64 14.74 8.92
C GLY A 177 -2.57 13.31 8.38
N TRP A 178 -3.18 12.36 9.08
CA TRP A 178 -3.29 10.96 8.67
C TRP A 178 -4.01 10.81 7.33
N GLU A 179 -5.16 11.47 7.17
CA GLU A 179 -5.92 11.50 5.93
C GLU A 179 -5.13 12.11 4.77
N ALA A 180 -4.48 13.26 4.99
CA ALA A 180 -3.70 13.94 3.96
C ALA A 180 -2.53 13.07 3.47
N TRP A 181 -1.85 12.36 4.39
CA TRP A 181 -0.76 11.46 4.06
C TRP A 181 -1.22 10.27 3.21
N ASN A 182 -2.27 9.58 3.65
CA ASN A 182 -2.80 8.43 2.91
C ASN A 182 -3.40 8.82 1.55
N ARG A 183 -4.03 10.00 1.46
CA ARG A 183 -4.51 10.53 0.16
C ARG A 183 -3.36 10.82 -0.82
N GLN A 184 -2.19 11.19 -0.31
CA GLN A 184 -1.00 11.34 -1.16
C GLN A 184 -0.57 9.99 -1.75
N PHE A 185 -0.64 8.90 -0.98
CA PHE A 185 -0.41 7.55 -1.49
C PHE A 185 -1.44 7.18 -2.56
N LEU A 186 -2.74 7.44 -2.32
CA LEU A 186 -3.77 7.18 -3.32
C LEU A 186 -3.51 7.91 -4.64
N LYS A 187 -3.10 9.19 -4.61
CA LYS A 187 -2.76 9.94 -5.83
C LYS A 187 -1.64 9.28 -6.63
N ALA A 188 -0.65 8.71 -5.96
CA ALA A 188 0.43 7.99 -6.62
C ALA A 188 -0.06 6.66 -7.20
N ILE A 189 -0.89 5.93 -6.45
CA ILE A 189 -1.52 4.68 -6.90
C ILE A 189 -2.44 4.93 -8.10
N ASP A 190 -3.23 6.02 -8.10
CA ASP A 190 -4.09 6.41 -9.22
C ASP A 190 -3.28 6.63 -10.51
N ARG A 191 -2.15 7.34 -10.41
CA ARG A 191 -1.23 7.48 -11.54
C ARG A 191 -0.70 6.14 -12.02
N ALA A 192 -0.28 5.28 -11.10
CA ALA A 192 0.22 3.95 -11.45
C ALA A 192 -0.84 3.10 -12.17
N ILE A 193 -2.11 3.18 -11.75
CA ILE A 193 -3.23 2.48 -12.42
C ILE A 193 -3.41 2.98 -13.85
N VAL A 194 -3.42 4.30 -14.05
CA VAL A 194 -3.56 4.91 -15.38
C VAL A 194 -2.37 4.56 -16.31
N GLU A 195 -1.16 4.53 -15.76
CA GLU A 195 0.07 4.25 -16.52
C GLU A 195 0.28 2.75 -16.81
N ASN A 196 -0.46 1.87 -16.12
CA ASN A 196 -0.31 0.41 -16.23
C ASN A 196 -1.66 -0.30 -16.45
N PRO A 197 -2.42 0.02 -17.52
CA PRO A 197 -3.73 -0.56 -17.76
C PRO A 197 -3.64 -2.07 -17.95
N GLY A 198 -4.51 -2.81 -17.25
CA GLY A 198 -4.57 -4.27 -17.31
C GLY A 198 -3.39 -5.01 -16.68
N ARG A 199 -2.55 -4.31 -15.94
CA ARG A 199 -1.38 -4.87 -15.26
C ARG A 199 -1.66 -5.12 -13.78
N ARG A 200 -0.75 -5.85 -13.13
CA ARG A 200 -0.79 -6.06 -11.69
C ARG A 200 0.14 -5.08 -10.97
N ILE A 201 -0.44 -4.30 -10.06
CA ILE A 201 0.26 -3.34 -9.22
C ILE A 201 0.27 -3.88 -7.79
N VAL A 202 1.45 -3.96 -7.18
CA VAL A 202 1.57 -4.24 -5.75
C VAL A 202 1.95 -2.94 -5.03
N VAL A 203 1.16 -2.58 -4.04
CA VAL A 203 1.36 -1.40 -3.20
C VAL A 203 2.04 -1.85 -1.92
N LEU A 204 3.28 -1.40 -1.72
CA LEU A 204 4.10 -1.67 -0.54
C LEU A 204 4.04 -0.46 0.39
N ALA A 205 3.40 -0.62 1.53
CA ALA A 205 3.27 0.43 2.55
C ALA A 205 3.38 -0.17 3.96
N GLY A 206 3.82 0.62 4.93
CA GLY A 206 3.85 0.21 6.32
C GLY A 206 2.51 -0.32 6.79
N VAL A 207 2.52 -1.29 7.70
CA VAL A 207 1.33 -2.02 8.17
C VAL A 207 0.21 -1.10 8.66
N GLU A 208 0.55 0.06 9.17
CA GLU A 208 -0.43 1.04 9.65
C GLU A 208 -1.31 1.61 8.54
N HIS A 209 -0.82 1.67 7.29
CA HIS A 209 -1.55 2.20 6.12
C HIS A 209 -2.46 1.16 5.45
N GLY A 210 -2.19 -0.12 5.68
CA GLY A 210 -2.79 -1.24 4.95
C GLY A 210 -4.32 -1.21 4.93
N TYR A 211 -4.96 -1.10 6.11
CA TYR A 211 -6.41 -1.08 6.24
C TYR A 211 -7.04 0.10 5.49
N TRP A 212 -6.43 1.29 5.62
CA TRP A 212 -6.95 2.52 5.01
C TRP A 212 -6.90 2.45 3.48
N LEU A 213 -5.78 1.97 2.93
CA LEU A 213 -5.63 1.78 1.49
C LEU A 213 -6.59 0.73 0.96
N ARG A 214 -6.73 -0.42 1.64
CA ARG A 214 -7.69 -1.47 1.23
C ARG A 214 -9.13 -0.96 1.22
N ASP A 215 -9.55 -0.22 2.25
CA ASP A 215 -10.91 0.34 2.32
C ASP A 215 -11.21 1.31 1.17
N HIS A 216 -10.23 2.12 0.76
CA HIS A 216 -10.43 3.09 -0.31
C HIS A 216 -10.38 2.42 -1.70
N LEU A 217 -9.47 1.48 -1.90
CA LEU A 217 -9.34 0.75 -3.16
C LEU A 217 -10.51 -0.22 -3.38
N ALA A 218 -11.10 -0.78 -2.33
CA ALA A 218 -12.27 -1.67 -2.42
C ALA A 218 -13.54 -0.98 -2.94
N ARG A 219 -13.59 0.35 -2.91
CA ARG A 219 -14.75 1.14 -3.40
C ARG A 219 -14.68 1.45 -4.90
N ARG A 220 -13.60 1.02 -5.57
CA ARG A 220 -13.35 1.30 -6.99
C ARG A 220 -13.94 0.18 -7.86
N ASP A 221 -14.50 0.54 -9.00
CA ASP A 221 -15.06 -0.35 -10.02
C ASP A 221 -14.16 -0.51 -11.26
N ASP A 222 -13.11 0.34 -11.36
CA ASP A 222 -12.14 0.35 -12.47
C ASP A 222 -10.94 -0.56 -12.23
N ILE A 223 -10.81 -1.16 -11.04
CA ILE A 223 -9.75 -2.11 -10.67
C ILE A 223 -10.32 -3.39 -10.07
N ARG A 224 -9.47 -4.40 -9.97
CA ARG A 224 -9.71 -5.58 -9.13
C ARG A 224 -8.77 -5.56 -7.94
N LEU A 225 -9.29 -5.23 -6.74
CA LEU A 225 -8.51 -5.37 -5.51
C LEU A 225 -8.35 -6.87 -5.18
N LEU A 226 -7.11 -7.30 -4.99
CA LEU A 226 -6.78 -8.69 -4.68
C LEU A 226 -6.76 -8.91 -3.16
N ASP A 227 -7.22 -10.09 -2.73
CA ASP A 227 -7.03 -10.54 -1.35
C ASP A 227 -5.57 -11.00 -1.16
N THR A 228 -4.75 -10.09 -0.65
CA THR A 228 -3.32 -10.32 -0.43
C THR A 228 -3.08 -11.44 0.56
N ALA A 229 -3.86 -11.52 1.64
CA ALA A 229 -3.70 -12.57 2.66
C ALA A 229 -4.00 -13.96 2.09
N ALA A 230 -5.08 -14.09 1.32
CA ALA A 230 -5.43 -15.34 0.65
C ALA A 230 -4.37 -15.77 -0.36
N LEU A 231 -3.87 -14.83 -1.18
CA LEU A 231 -2.79 -15.13 -2.15
C LEU A 231 -1.50 -15.56 -1.47
N LEU A 232 -1.14 -14.94 -0.33
CA LEU A 232 0.06 -15.32 0.41
C LEU A 232 -0.08 -16.67 1.14
N SER A 233 -1.30 -17.05 1.52
CA SER A 233 -1.60 -18.32 2.19
C SER A 233 -1.70 -19.50 1.21
N ALA A 234 -1.98 -19.26 -0.06
CA ALA A 234 -2.08 -20.32 -1.06
C ALA A 234 -0.74 -21.08 -1.21
N PRO A 235 -0.74 -22.39 -1.43
CA PRO A 235 0.48 -23.11 -1.76
C PRO A 235 1.11 -22.57 -3.06
N PRO A 236 2.42 -22.75 -3.26
CA PRO A 236 3.12 -22.32 -4.47
C PRO A 236 2.62 -23.02 -5.73
#